data_c791cd35adfd45e30fa804781dcfa74c
#
_entry.id   c791cd35adfd45e30fa804781dcfa74c
#
_cell.length_a   1.000
_cell.length_b   1.000
_cell.length_c   1.000
_cell.angle_alpha   90.00
_cell.angle_beta   90.00
_cell.angle_gamma   90.00
#
_symmetry.space_group_name_H-M   'P 1'
#
loop_
_entity.id
_entity.type
_entity.pdbx_description
1 polymer ?
#
loop_
_entity_poly.entity_id
_entity_poly.type
_entity_poly.pdbx_seq_one_letter_code
_entity_poly.pdbx_strand_id
1 'polypeptide(L)'
;MCFRSTLSATALALALAITISSAKAHDEAKYPNWKGQWRVVLTPGLEGQRVKFDPTKPWGKGQGAPLTPEYQKVHEDSMEDQKNGGLGNYPSATCHPGGMPRMMSTGEYEYVVSSDTTYILIGGEDHYRRIFTDGRPWPATIEPTYAGYSIGRWIDEDGDGKYDVLEVETRGPFKGPRAYDGTGLPLHSDNMSVFKERFYLDKTDPNVLHNMITVIDHALTRPWTVDKTYRRNTNARPAWREFYCVEGNVNLVIGKENYFMSADGLLMPTRKEQAPPDLRYFPWVKK
;
A
#
# COMPACT_ATOMS: atom_id res chain seq x y z
N MET A 1 -45.44 38.23 46.36
CA MET A 1 -45.61 37.00 45.52
C MET A 1 -44.47 36.96 44.53
N CYS A 2 -43.40 36.26 44.89
CA CYS A 2 -42.28 36.00 44.00
C CYS A 2 -41.74 34.60 44.32
N PHE A 3 -42.30 33.61 43.66
CA PHE A 3 -41.76 32.22 43.68
C PHE A 3 -41.92 31.63 42.28
N ARG A 4 -41.00 31.95 41.34
CA ARG A 4 -40.93 31.28 40.04
C ARG A 4 -39.63 31.57 39.29
N SER A 5 -38.47 31.33 39.84
CA SER A 5 -37.24 31.40 38.99
C SER A 5 -36.05 30.56 39.44
N THR A 6 -36.16 29.72 40.46
CA THR A 6 -35.05 28.93 40.97
C THR A 6 -35.00 27.49 40.45
N LEU A 7 -36.08 26.99 39.82
CA LEU A 7 -36.15 25.61 39.30
C LEU A 7 -35.57 25.43 37.90
N SER A 8 -35.45 26.51 37.12
CA SER A 8 -34.94 26.42 35.75
C SER A 8 -33.40 26.39 35.64
N ALA A 9 -32.68 26.95 36.60
CA ALA A 9 -31.22 27.00 36.56
C ALA A 9 -30.56 25.66 36.95
N THR A 10 -31.15 24.96 37.88
CA THR A 10 -30.65 23.63 38.31
C THR A 10 -30.88 22.53 37.27
N ALA A 11 -31.98 22.59 36.52
CA ALA A 11 -32.27 21.64 35.46
C ALA A 11 -31.32 21.80 34.27
N LEU A 12 -30.91 23.03 33.95
CA LEU A 12 -29.96 23.31 32.86
C LEU A 12 -28.54 22.88 33.23
N ALA A 13 -28.11 23.02 34.46
CA ALA A 13 -26.79 22.57 34.93
C ALA A 13 -26.67 21.03 34.97
N LEU A 14 -27.76 20.32 35.32
CA LEU A 14 -27.77 18.84 35.25
C LEU A 14 -27.77 18.32 33.80
N ALA A 15 -28.44 18.99 32.88
CA ALA A 15 -28.44 18.60 31.46
C ALA A 15 -27.07 18.81 30.79
N LEU A 16 -26.30 19.81 31.20
CA LEU A 16 -24.93 20.02 30.69
C LEU A 16 -23.94 19.01 31.26
N ALA A 17 -24.15 18.45 32.42
CA ALA A 17 -23.26 17.45 33.02
C ALA A 17 -23.42 16.05 32.42
N ILE A 18 -24.51 15.74 31.70
CA ILE A 18 -24.77 14.44 31.11
C ILE A 18 -24.19 14.30 29.67
N THR A 19 -23.79 15.42 29.06
CA THR A 19 -23.23 15.40 27.68
C THR A 19 -21.70 15.41 27.62
N ILE A 20 -21.01 15.27 28.75
CA ILE A 20 -19.60 14.92 28.71
C ILE A 20 -19.50 13.42 28.44
N SER A 21 -19.91 13.00 27.25
CA SER A 21 -19.36 11.80 26.65
C SER A 21 -17.85 11.96 26.73
N SER A 22 -17.21 11.15 27.56
CA SER A 22 -15.76 11.11 27.67
C SER A 22 -15.19 10.84 26.27
N ALA A 23 -14.91 11.89 25.52
CA ALA A 23 -13.99 11.78 24.42
C ALA A 23 -12.72 11.22 25.07
N LYS A 24 -12.46 9.93 24.90
CA LYS A 24 -11.19 9.36 25.31
C LYS A 24 -10.14 10.10 24.51
N ALA A 25 -9.45 11.03 25.16
CA ALA A 25 -8.33 11.73 24.56
C ALA A 25 -7.35 10.64 24.09
N HIS A 26 -6.91 10.75 22.85
CA HIS A 26 -5.88 9.89 22.31
C HIS A 26 -4.62 10.05 23.16
N ASP A 27 -4.24 9.00 23.89
CA ASP A 27 -3.02 8.99 24.68
C ASP A 27 -1.86 8.49 23.81
N GLU A 28 -1.22 9.43 23.15
CA GLU A 28 -0.13 9.14 22.21
C GLU A 28 1.03 8.38 22.88
N ALA A 29 1.24 8.55 24.20
CA ALA A 29 2.31 7.88 24.93
C ALA A 29 2.14 6.36 25.04
N LYS A 30 0.94 5.85 24.76
CA LYS A 30 0.65 4.42 24.72
C LYS A 30 1.03 3.75 23.40
N TYR A 31 1.32 4.51 22.37
CA TYR A 31 1.59 3.97 21.04
C TYR A 31 3.07 4.05 20.70
N PRO A 32 3.60 3.13 19.89
CA PRO A 32 4.98 3.21 19.45
C PRO A 32 5.20 4.47 18.62
N ASN A 33 6.39 5.03 18.71
CA ASN A 33 6.73 6.25 17.98
C ASN A 33 6.91 5.96 16.48
N TRP A 34 5.83 6.05 15.72
CA TRP A 34 5.84 5.93 14.26
C TRP A 34 5.89 7.27 13.53
N LYS A 35 6.13 8.37 14.24
CA LYS A 35 6.23 9.71 13.65
C LYS A 35 7.34 9.80 12.61
N GLY A 36 7.13 10.71 11.66
CA GLY A 36 8.05 10.97 10.56
C GLY A 36 7.81 10.11 9.35
N GLN A 37 8.62 10.35 8.34
CA GLN A 37 8.52 9.66 7.07
C GLN A 37 9.33 8.37 7.11
N TRP A 38 8.78 7.32 6.52
CA TRP A 38 9.39 6.01 6.38
C TRP A 38 9.54 5.66 4.90
N ARG A 39 10.62 4.97 4.56
CA ARG A 39 10.84 4.47 3.21
C ARG A 39 10.99 2.97 3.23
N VAL A 40 10.33 2.32 2.28
CA VAL A 40 10.51 0.88 2.12
C VAL A 40 11.96 0.56 1.85
N VAL A 41 12.49 -0.43 2.53
CA VAL A 41 13.78 -1.03 2.20
C VAL A 41 13.51 -2.01 1.07
N LEU A 42 13.84 -1.61 -0.15
CA LEU A 42 13.71 -2.46 -1.32
C LEU A 42 14.68 -3.63 -1.20
N THR A 43 14.21 -4.72 -0.67
CA THR A 43 14.88 -6.01 -0.69
C THR A 43 14.13 -6.90 -1.67
N PRO A 44 14.73 -7.24 -2.79
CA PRO A 44 14.17 -8.26 -3.67
C PRO A 44 14.20 -9.61 -2.94
N GLY A 45 13.16 -10.35 -3.05
CA GLY A 45 13.08 -11.67 -2.50
C GLY A 45 12.64 -11.73 -1.05
N LEU A 46 11.42 -11.67 -0.91
CA LEU A 46 10.75 -11.27 0.31
C LEU A 46 10.21 -12.45 1.13
N GLU A 47 10.85 -13.57 1.13
CA GLU A 47 10.52 -14.66 2.06
C GLU A 47 11.21 -14.47 3.41
N GLY A 48 10.90 -13.39 4.13
CA GLY A 48 11.45 -13.20 5.48
C GLY A 48 12.98 -13.18 5.58
N GLN A 49 13.68 -13.17 4.45
CA GLN A 49 15.13 -13.13 4.35
C GLN A 49 15.57 -11.81 3.72
N ARG A 50 16.53 -11.16 4.34
CA ARG A 50 17.26 -10.03 3.75
C ARG A 50 18.14 -10.55 2.62
N VAL A 51 17.55 -10.86 1.47
CA VAL A 51 18.31 -11.23 0.28
C VAL A 51 18.88 -9.96 -0.33
N LYS A 52 20.18 -9.96 -0.63
CA LYS A 52 20.81 -8.86 -1.37
C LYS A 52 20.15 -8.74 -2.74
N PHE A 53 19.92 -7.51 -3.16
CA PHE A 53 19.50 -7.22 -4.53
C PHE A 53 20.51 -7.80 -5.51
N ASP A 54 20.05 -8.66 -6.39
CA ASP A 54 20.83 -9.19 -7.49
C ASP A 54 20.29 -8.57 -8.80
N PRO A 55 20.99 -7.56 -9.33
CA PRO A 55 20.55 -6.88 -10.55
C PRO A 55 20.57 -7.79 -11.79
N THR A 56 21.19 -8.98 -11.70
CA THR A 56 21.24 -9.94 -12.80
C THR A 56 20.02 -10.84 -12.86
N LYS A 57 19.22 -10.87 -11.77
CA LYS A 57 18.01 -11.67 -11.72
C LYS A 57 16.77 -10.81 -11.98
N PRO A 58 15.80 -11.33 -12.72
CA PRO A 58 14.52 -10.68 -12.84
C PRO A 58 13.92 -10.43 -11.46
N TRP A 59 13.39 -9.24 -11.27
CA TRP A 59 12.72 -8.87 -10.04
C TRP A 59 11.61 -9.90 -9.72
N GLY A 60 11.57 -10.39 -8.47
CA GLY A 60 10.59 -11.38 -8.03
C GLY A 60 10.86 -12.83 -8.47
N LYS A 61 11.67 -13.09 -9.46
CA LYS A 61 11.92 -14.45 -9.96
C LYS A 61 12.82 -15.26 -9.03
N GLY A 62 12.41 -16.48 -8.69
CA GLY A 62 13.14 -17.37 -7.78
C GLY A 62 12.97 -17.02 -6.29
N GLN A 63 12.01 -16.19 -5.96
CA GLN A 63 11.78 -15.66 -4.61
C GLN A 63 10.50 -16.15 -3.97
N GLY A 64 9.99 -17.19 -4.51
CA GLY A 64 9.24 -18.12 -3.78
C GLY A 64 7.83 -17.78 -3.41
N ALA A 65 7.13 -16.87 -4.11
CA ALA A 65 5.67 -16.91 -4.05
C ALA A 65 5.20 -18.30 -4.46
N PRO A 66 4.51 -19.04 -3.58
CA PRO A 66 4.09 -20.42 -3.88
C PRO A 66 2.88 -20.41 -4.82
N LEU A 67 3.09 -19.90 -6.03
CA LEU A 67 2.04 -19.83 -7.05
C LEU A 67 1.51 -21.20 -7.45
N THR A 68 0.23 -21.25 -7.81
CA THR A 68 -0.31 -22.40 -8.52
C THR A 68 0.35 -22.51 -9.90
N PRO A 69 0.37 -23.69 -10.55
CA PRO A 69 0.96 -23.84 -11.89
C PRO A 69 0.37 -22.87 -12.93
N GLU A 70 -0.93 -22.58 -12.84
CA GLU A 70 -1.62 -21.62 -13.70
C GLU A 70 -1.05 -20.20 -13.50
N TYR A 71 -0.99 -19.72 -12.26
CA TYR A 71 -0.51 -18.37 -11.95
C TYR A 71 1.00 -18.24 -12.07
N GLN A 72 1.75 -19.33 -11.93
CA GLN A 72 3.18 -19.36 -12.25
C GLN A 72 3.39 -19.04 -13.73
N LYS A 73 2.58 -19.64 -14.61
CA LYS A 73 2.64 -19.33 -16.05
C LYS A 73 2.25 -17.87 -16.33
N VAL A 74 1.21 -17.36 -15.70
CA VAL A 74 0.81 -15.94 -15.82
C VAL A 74 1.96 -15.01 -15.45
N HIS A 75 2.70 -15.34 -14.37
CA HIS A 75 3.85 -14.54 -13.94
C HIS A 75 5.01 -14.63 -14.94
N GLU A 76 5.32 -15.81 -15.45
CA GLU A 76 6.38 -16.02 -16.44
C GLU A 76 6.08 -15.29 -17.74
N ASP A 77 4.84 -15.37 -18.23
CA ASP A 77 4.41 -14.64 -19.42
C ASP A 77 4.51 -13.11 -19.23
N SER A 78 4.14 -12.62 -18.04
CA SER A 78 4.29 -11.21 -17.67
C SER A 78 5.77 -10.76 -17.68
N MET A 79 6.65 -11.58 -17.13
CA MET A 79 8.09 -11.28 -17.09
C MET A 79 8.72 -11.31 -18.49
N GLU A 80 8.28 -12.23 -19.36
CA GLU A 80 8.77 -12.28 -20.75
C GLU A 80 8.25 -11.07 -21.54
N ASP A 81 7.00 -10.66 -21.35
CA ASP A 81 6.44 -9.46 -21.97
C ASP A 81 7.25 -8.21 -21.56
N GLN A 82 7.51 -8.03 -20.26
CA GLN A 82 8.34 -6.93 -19.76
C GLN A 82 9.76 -6.94 -20.32
N LYS A 83 10.37 -8.11 -20.46
CA LYS A 83 11.69 -8.26 -21.06
C LYS A 83 11.72 -7.80 -22.52
N ASN A 84 10.61 -7.96 -23.22
CA ASN A 84 10.43 -7.55 -24.61
C ASN A 84 9.89 -6.10 -24.74
N GLY A 85 9.83 -5.34 -23.65
CA GLY A 85 9.40 -3.93 -23.63
C GLY A 85 7.90 -3.72 -23.44
N GLY A 86 7.15 -4.79 -23.12
CA GLY A 86 5.75 -4.71 -22.74
C GLY A 86 5.55 -4.28 -21.29
N LEU A 87 4.30 -4.11 -20.89
CA LEU A 87 3.91 -3.63 -19.57
C LEU A 87 3.74 -4.76 -18.55
N GLY A 88 3.62 -6.00 -19.01
CA GLY A 88 3.30 -7.15 -18.17
C GLY A 88 2.00 -6.97 -17.39
N ASN A 89 1.92 -7.62 -16.23
CA ASN A 89 0.78 -7.54 -15.32
C ASN A 89 0.91 -6.37 -14.31
N TYR A 90 1.61 -5.31 -14.65
CA TYR A 90 1.82 -4.19 -13.73
C TYR A 90 0.67 -3.15 -13.85
N PRO A 91 -0.30 -3.15 -12.92
CA PRO A 91 -1.50 -2.32 -13.07
C PRO A 91 -1.21 -0.81 -13.14
N SER A 92 -0.19 -0.34 -12.41
CA SER A 92 0.16 1.08 -12.42
C SER A 92 0.73 1.56 -13.76
N ALA A 93 1.15 0.66 -14.64
CA ALA A 93 1.53 1.01 -16.01
C ALA A 93 0.35 1.53 -16.84
N THR A 94 -0.88 1.19 -16.46
CA THR A 94 -2.13 1.68 -17.04
C THR A 94 -2.90 2.58 -16.08
N CYS A 95 -2.18 3.26 -15.19
CA CYS A 95 -2.73 4.21 -14.20
C CYS A 95 -3.77 3.64 -13.23
N HIS A 96 -3.82 2.34 -13.05
CA HIS A 96 -4.60 1.77 -11.96
C HIS A 96 -3.89 1.99 -10.62
N PRO A 97 -4.62 2.34 -9.56
CA PRO A 97 -4.04 2.40 -8.22
C PRO A 97 -3.37 1.10 -7.83
N GLY A 98 -2.23 1.18 -7.14
CA GLY A 98 -1.48 0.01 -6.73
C GLY A 98 -2.28 -0.98 -5.87
N GLY A 99 -3.11 -0.46 -4.98
CA GLY A 99 -3.97 -1.26 -4.10
C GLY A 99 -3.21 -2.20 -3.17
N MET A 100 -3.94 -3.00 -2.38
CA MET A 100 -3.31 -4.02 -1.52
C MET A 100 -2.90 -5.25 -2.34
N PRO A 101 -1.69 -5.78 -2.11
CA PRO A 101 -0.65 -5.36 -1.15
C PRO A 101 0.41 -4.42 -1.78
N ARG A 102 0.31 -4.12 -3.07
CA ARG A 102 1.28 -3.34 -3.85
C ARG A 102 1.55 -1.97 -3.21
N MET A 103 0.51 -1.31 -2.70
CA MET A 103 0.61 -0.01 -2.03
C MET A 103 1.52 -0.01 -0.80
N MET A 104 1.84 -1.18 -0.24
CA MET A 104 2.78 -1.35 0.88
C MET A 104 4.20 -1.73 0.41
N SER A 105 4.47 -1.72 -0.90
CA SER A 105 5.73 -2.22 -1.47
C SER A 105 6.65 -1.14 -2.00
N THR A 106 6.16 0.07 -2.19
CA THR A 106 6.96 1.18 -2.78
C THR A 106 6.49 2.51 -2.22
N GLY A 107 7.38 3.48 -2.14
CA GLY A 107 7.05 4.84 -1.77
C GLY A 107 7.59 5.26 -0.41
N GLU A 108 7.15 6.42 -0.01
CA GLU A 108 7.30 6.98 1.33
C GLU A 108 5.98 6.78 2.08
N TYR A 109 6.09 6.58 3.39
CA TYR A 109 4.94 6.37 4.27
C TYR A 109 5.00 7.30 5.47
N GLU A 110 3.85 7.83 5.87
CA GLU A 110 3.66 8.49 7.15
C GLU A 110 2.47 7.86 7.86
N TYR A 111 2.63 7.62 9.15
CA TYR A 111 1.61 6.97 9.98
C TYR A 111 0.99 7.99 10.90
N VAL A 112 -0.33 8.09 10.86
CA VAL A 112 -1.13 8.91 11.78
C VAL A 112 -1.99 7.98 12.62
N VAL A 113 -1.66 7.87 13.89
CA VAL A 113 -2.39 7.03 14.84
C VAL A 113 -3.40 7.89 15.58
N SER A 114 -4.67 7.52 15.52
CA SER A 114 -5.74 8.10 16.32
C SER A 114 -6.37 7.05 17.22
N SER A 115 -7.33 7.45 18.04
CA SER A 115 -8.01 6.56 19.01
C SER A 115 -8.80 5.43 18.34
N ASP A 116 -9.24 5.61 17.12
CA ASP A 116 -10.18 4.73 16.40
C ASP A 116 -9.69 4.25 15.06
N THR A 117 -8.67 4.92 14.51
CA THR A 117 -8.17 4.64 13.16
C THR A 117 -6.67 4.93 13.06
N THR A 118 -5.94 4.04 12.48
CA THR A 118 -4.56 4.29 12.02
C THR A 118 -4.58 4.56 10.53
N TYR A 119 -4.10 5.73 10.13
CA TYR A 119 -3.94 6.11 8.72
C TYR A 119 -2.50 5.86 8.29
N ILE A 120 -2.34 5.32 7.09
CA ILE A 120 -1.06 5.23 6.40
C ILE A 120 -1.17 6.13 5.18
N LEU A 121 -0.45 7.24 5.19
CA LEU A 121 -0.31 8.13 4.05
C LEU A 121 0.80 7.57 3.17
N ILE A 122 0.59 7.53 1.86
CA ILE A 122 1.49 6.88 0.90
C ILE A 122 1.87 7.90 -0.16
N GLY A 123 3.13 8.34 -0.11
CA GLY A 123 3.69 9.27 -1.08
C GLY A 123 4.01 8.59 -2.41
N GLY A 124 3.93 9.37 -3.49
CA GLY A 124 4.22 8.89 -4.83
C GLY A 124 3.08 8.13 -5.52
N GLU A 125 1.96 7.90 -4.84
CA GLU A 125 0.74 7.37 -5.44
C GLU A 125 -0.51 8.16 -4.99
N ASP A 126 -0.34 9.20 -4.18
CA ASP A 126 -1.39 10.05 -3.57
C ASP A 126 -2.52 9.25 -2.94
N HIS A 127 -2.17 8.14 -2.32
CA HIS A 127 -3.10 7.23 -1.67
C HIS A 127 -2.93 7.24 -0.17
N TYR A 128 -3.98 6.83 0.51
CA TYR A 128 -3.96 6.55 1.93
C TYR A 128 -4.70 5.25 2.23
N ARG A 129 -4.34 4.64 3.34
CA ARG A 129 -5.01 3.47 3.88
C ARG A 129 -5.58 3.79 5.24
N ARG A 130 -6.78 3.32 5.51
CA ARG A 130 -7.43 3.40 6.83
C ARG A 130 -7.46 2.02 7.44
N ILE A 131 -6.98 1.91 8.67
CA ILE A 131 -7.05 0.70 9.47
C ILE A 131 -7.88 1.05 10.70
N PHE A 132 -9.09 0.50 10.79
CA PHE A 132 -9.98 0.78 11.90
C PHE A 132 -9.54 0.01 13.13
N THR A 133 -9.28 0.72 14.24
CA THR A 133 -8.71 0.18 15.48
C THR A 133 -9.65 0.36 16.69
N ASP A 134 -10.89 0.72 16.44
CA ASP A 134 -11.93 0.96 17.45
C ASP A 134 -12.68 -0.30 17.92
N GLY A 135 -12.28 -1.47 17.42
CA GLY A 135 -12.92 -2.74 17.78
C GLY A 135 -14.22 -3.02 17.04
N ARG A 136 -14.52 -2.27 15.97
CA ARG A 136 -15.73 -2.49 15.17
C ARG A 136 -15.76 -3.89 14.53
N PRO A 137 -16.96 -4.47 14.35
CA PRO A 137 -17.11 -5.71 13.60
C PRO A 137 -16.90 -5.47 12.10
N TRP A 138 -16.69 -6.56 11.35
CA TRP A 138 -16.72 -6.51 9.89
C TRP A 138 -18.09 -6.05 9.40
N PRO A 139 -18.14 -5.14 8.41
CA PRO A 139 -19.40 -4.75 7.80
C PRO A 139 -20.04 -5.93 7.07
N ALA A 140 -21.35 -5.97 7.03
CA ALA A 140 -22.09 -7.01 6.31
C ALA A 140 -21.80 -6.99 4.80
N THR A 141 -21.48 -5.81 4.25
CA THR A 141 -21.10 -5.62 2.85
C THR A 141 -19.88 -4.74 2.80
N ILE A 142 -18.88 -5.15 2.01
CA ILE A 142 -17.67 -4.37 1.73
C ILE A 142 -17.78 -3.87 0.29
N GLU A 143 -17.75 -2.55 0.12
CA GLU A 143 -17.67 -1.94 -1.20
C GLU A 143 -16.29 -2.21 -1.82
N PRO A 144 -16.22 -2.64 -3.09
CA PRO A 144 -14.95 -2.92 -3.75
C PRO A 144 -14.08 -1.67 -3.84
N THR A 145 -12.86 -1.75 -3.28
CA THR A 145 -11.85 -0.70 -3.37
C THR A 145 -10.49 -1.32 -3.68
N TYR A 146 -9.53 -0.54 -4.14
CA TYR A 146 -8.17 -1.04 -4.35
C TYR A 146 -7.45 -1.35 -3.04
N ALA A 147 -7.71 -0.57 -1.98
CA ALA A 147 -7.10 -0.77 -0.67
C ALA A 147 -7.77 -1.89 0.16
N GLY A 148 -9.00 -2.29 -0.19
CA GLY A 148 -9.82 -3.17 0.64
C GLY A 148 -10.33 -2.49 1.90
N TYR A 149 -10.89 -3.30 2.81
CA TYR A 149 -11.33 -2.88 4.14
C TYR A 149 -10.39 -3.47 5.19
N SER A 150 -9.84 -2.64 6.07
CA SER A 150 -8.85 -3.06 7.08
C SER A 150 -9.38 -2.84 8.49
N ILE A 151 -9.36 -3.90 9.30
CA ILE A 151 -9.58 -3.83 10.75
C ILE A 151 -8.25 -4.21 11.42
N GLY A 152 -7.88 -3.44 12.44
CA GLY A 152 -6.68 -3.67 13.22
C GLY A 152 -6.94 -3.65 14.71
N ARG A 153 -5.97 -4.13 15.47
CA ARG A 153 -5.93 -4.00 16.93
C ARG A 153 -4.50 -3.74 17.38
N TRP A 154 -4.36 -2.87 18.33
CA TRP A 154 -3.11 -2.62 19.01
C TRP A 154 -2.90 -3.66 20.12
N ILE A 155 -1.70 -4.21 20.20
CA ILE A 155 -1.30 -5.26 21.14
C ILE A 155 -0.18 -4.72 22.02
N ASP A 156 -0.33 -4.90 23.32
CA ASP A 156 0.70 -4.78 24.34
C ASP A 156 1.22 -6.21 24.58
N GLU A 157 2.40 -6.53 24.01
CA GLU A 157 2.94 -7.90 24.04
C GLU A 157 3.68 -8.21 25.33
N ASP A 158 4.29 -7.21 25.96
CA ASP A 158 5.09 -7.39 27.17
C ASP A 158 4.37 -7.01 28.47
N GLY A 159 3.17 -6.40 28.35
CA GLY A 159 2.30 -6.06 29.47
C GLY A 159 2.74 -4.81 30.24
N ASP A 160 3.53 -3.91 29.61
CA ASP A 160 4.01 -2.69 30.23
C ASP A 160 2.97 -1.53 30.21
N GLY A 161 1.81 -1.77 29.60
CA GLY A 161 0.73 -0.80 29.44
C GLY A 161 0.85 0.07 28.20
N LYS A 162 1.80 -0.23 27.31
CA LYS A 162 1.98 0.40 26.00
C LYS A 162 1.78 -0.63 24.88
N TYR A 163 1.47 -0.13 23.71
CA TYR A 163 1.32 -0.99 22.56
C TYR A 163 2.66 -1.16 21.82
N ASP A 164 2.94 -2.37 21.39
CA ASP A 164 4.12 -2.74 20.62
C ASP A 164 3.82 -3.03 19.18
N VAL A 165 2.65 -3.62 18.93
CA VAL A 165 2.28 -4.21 17.66
C VAL A 165 0.91 -3.73 17.22
N LEU A 166 0.78 -3.41 15.93
CA LEU A 166 -0.51 -3.30 15.26
C LEU A 166 -0.74 -4.56 14.42
N GLU A 167 -1.69 -5.39 14.84
CA GLU A 167 -2.19 -6.49 14.01
C GLU A 167 -3.33 -5.99 13.12
N VAL A 168 -3.29 -6.38 11.85
CA VAL A 168 -4.27 -5.94 10.85
C VAL A 168 -4.74 -7.13 10.03
N GLU A 169 -6.05 -7.15 9.74
CA GLU A 169 -6.59 -8.00 8.68
C GLU A 169 -7.28 -7.10 7.64
N THR A 170 -7.00 -7.37 6.37
CA THR A 170 -7.61 -6.65 5.24
C THR A 170 -8.30 -7.63 4.32
N ARG A 171 -9.54 -7.33 3.97
CA ARG A 171 -10.39 -8.16 3.10
C ARG A 171 -10.92 -7.36 1.91
N GLY A 172 -11.21 -8.10 0.83
CA GLY A 172 -12.00 -7.64 -0.31
C GLY A 172 -13.51 -7.84 -0.13
N PRO A 173 -14.26 -7.71 -1.22
CA PRO A 173 -13.77 -7.73 -2.60
C PRO A 173 -12.92 -6.50 -2.94
N PHE A 174 -11.87 -6.73 -3.72
CA PHE A 174 -11.02 -5.64 -4.20
C PHE A 174 -11.42 -5.21 -5.60
N LYS A 175 -11.07 -3.98 -5.97
CA LYS A 175 -11.03 -3.60 -7.39
C LYS A 175 -9.78 -4.19 -8.03
N GLY A 176 -9.89 -4.64 -9.27
CA GLY A 176 -8.78 -5.14 -10.08
C GLY A 176 -8.63 -4.37 -11.38
N PRO A 177 -7.56 -4.62 -12.15
CA PRO A 177 -6.49 -5.61 -11.94
C PRO A 177 -5.56 -5.23 -10.78
N ARG A 178 -4.94 -6.25 -10.16
CA ARG A 178 -4.01 -6.08 -9.05
C ARG A 178 -2.77 -6.95 -9.25
N ALA A 179 -1.66 -6.50 -8.68
CA ALA A 179 -0.46 -7.30 -8.55
C ALA A 179 0.07 -7.19 -7.12
N TYR A 180 0.90 -8.14 -6.72
CA TYR A 180 1.53 -8.13 -5.40
C TYR A 180 2.54 -6.98 -5.27
N ASP A 181 3.29 -6.73 -6.32
CA ASP A 181 4.34 -5.71 -6.38
C ASP A 181 4.55 -5.18 -7.80
N GLY A 182 5.60 -4.39 -7.99
CA GLY A 182 5.96 -3.78 -9.27
C GLY A 182 6.47 -4.75 -10.33
N THR A 183 6.67 -6.02 -10.01
CA THR A 183 7.10 -7.03 -10.99
C THR A 183 5.92 -7.63 -11.77
N GLY A 184 4.72 -7.31 -11.34
CA GLY A 184 3.52 -7.96 -11.88
C GLY A 184 3.27 -9.35 -11.31
N LEU A 185 3.85 -9.68 -10.13
CA LEU A 185 3.54 -10.91 -9.42
C LEU A 185 2.02 -11.00 -9.19
N PRO A 186 1.33 -11.98 -9.81
CA PRO A 186 -0.13 -11.94 -9.91
C PRO A 186 -0.82 -12.30 -8.59
N LEU A 187 -2.00 -11.73 -8.43
CA LEU A 187 -3.03 -12.16 -7.49
C LEU A 187 -4.19 -12.75 -8.29
N HIS A 188 -5.00 -13.59 -7.65
CA HIS A 188 -6.11 -14.24 -8.31
C HIS A 188 -7.17 -13.23 -8.81
N SER A 189 -7.70 -13.49 -9.98
CA SER A 189 -8.64 -12.59 -10.68
C SER A 189 -9.99 -12.43 -9.99
N ASP A 190 -10.34 -13.30 -9.02
CA ASP A 190 -11.57 -13.17 -8.24
C ASP A 190 -11.56 -12.00 -7.26
N ASN A 191 -10.38 -11.41 -7.02
CA ASN A 191 -10.20 -10.28 -6.12
C ASN A 191 -10.63 -10.52 -4.66
N MET A 192 -10.50 -11.78 -4.18
CA MET A 192 -10.94 -12.21 -2.85
C MET A 192 -9.78 -12.49 -1.88
N SER A 193 -8.62 -11.93 -2.13
CA SER A 193 -7.45 -12.07 -1.22
C SER A 193 -7.78 -11.63 0.21
N VAL A 194 -7.08 -12.25 1.17
CA VAL A 194 -7.03 -11.78 2.56
C VAL A 194 -5.57 -11.49 2.92
N PHE A 195 -5.32 -10.34 3.53
CA PHE A 195 -4.01 -9.95 4.02
C PHE A 195 -4.04 -9.86 5.53
N LYS A 196 -3.09 -10.54 6.20
CA LYS A 196 -2.86 -10.42 7.65
C LYS A 196 -1.51 -9.79 7.85
N GLU A 197 -1.44 -8.76 8.67
CA GLU A 197 -0.23 -7.97 8.85
C GLU A 197 0.07 -7.76 10.32
N ARG A 198 1.36 -7.66 10.64
CA ARG A 198 1.85 -7.25 11.94
C ARG A 198 2.90 -6.16 11.76
N PHE A 199 2.60 -4.97 12.22
CA PHE A 199 3.51 -3.84 12.23
C PHE A 199 4.13 -3.68 13.61
N TYR A 200 5.46 -3.61 13.66
CA TYR A 200 6.20 -3.39 14.91
C TYR A 200 7.57 -2.76 14.63
N LEU A 201 8.09 -2.01 15.60
CA LEU A 201 9.45 -1.49 15.52
C LEU A 201 10.45 -2.62 15.82
N ASP A 202 11.61 -2.58 15.14
CA ASP A 202 12.71 -3.48 15.50
C ASP A 202 13.19 -3.19 16.93
N LYS A 203 13.41 -4.25 17.71
CA LYS A 203 13.78 -4.14 19.14
C LYS A 203 15.18 -3.55 19.34
N THR A 204 16.02 -3.59 18.31
CA THR A 204 17.42 -3.14 18.37
C THR A 204 17.64 -1.81 17.63
N ASP A 205 16.80 -1.50 16.65
CA ASP A 205 16.87 -0.26 15.88
C ASP A 205 15.45 0.37 15.71
N PRO A 206 15.07 1.34 16.55
CA PRO A 206 13.75 1.96 16.49
C PRO A 206 13.50 2.76 15.19
N ASN A 207 14.48 2.84 14.30
CA ASN A 207 14.33 3.42 12.97
C ASN A 207 14.03 2.37 11.90
N VAL A 208 13.80 1.13 12.29
CA VAL A 208 13.31 0.07 11.43
C VAL A 208 11.90 -0.33 11.87
N LEU A 209 10.96 -0.27 10.94
CA LEU A 209 9.59 -0.74 11.11
C LEU A 209 9.42 -1.99 10.25
N HIS A 210 8.92 -3.05 10.83
CA HIS A 210 8.56 -4.29 10.17
C HIS A 210 7.07 -4.32 9.84
N ASN A 211 6.73 -4.90 8.70
CA ASN A 211 5.39 -5.34 8.36
C ASN A 211 5.45 -6.79 7.89
N MET A 212 5.20 -7.70 8.82
CA MET A 212 5.03 -9.12 8.50
C MET A 212 3.68 -9.30 7.81
N ILE A 213 3.66 -9.38 6.48
CA ILE A 213 2.44 -9.54 5.70
C ILE A 213 2.27 -10.98 5.24
N THR A 214 1.15 -11.59 5.61
CA THR A 214 0.72 -12.91 5.14
C THR A 214 -0.38 -12.73 4.11
N VAL A 215 -0.14 -13.24 2.91
CA VAL A 215 -1.09 -13.25 1.81
C VAL A 215 -1.79 -14.59 1.75
N ILE A 216 -3.12 -14.56 1.73
CA ILE A 216 -3.99 -15.72 1.50
C ILE A 216 -4.74 -15.40 0.21
N ASP A 217 -4.46 -16.15 -0.85
CA ASP A 217 -4.96 -15.84 -2.19
C ASP A 217 -5.08 -17.14 -3.01
N HIS A 218 -6.05 -17.22 -3.89
CA HIS A 218 -6.30 -18.41 -4.70
C HIS A 218 -5.24 -18.63 -5.81
N ALA A 219 -4.43 -17.61 -6.11
CA ALA A 219 -3.25 -17.79 -6.97
C ALA A 219 -2.11 -18.55 -6.28
N LEU A 220 -2.20 -18.75 -4.95
CA LEU A 220 -1.19 -19.40 -4.14
C LEU A 220 -1.61 -20.80 -3.72
N THR A 221 -0.66 -21.74 -3.65
CA THR A 221 -0.87 -23.10 -3.15
C THR A 221 -0.96 -23.18 -1.62
N ARG A 222 -0.48 -22.14 -0.92
CA ARG A 222 -0.51 -21.99 0.53
C ARG A 222 -0.40 -20.51 0.93
N PRO A 223 -0.76 -20.12 2.16
CA PRO A 223 -0.47 -18.77 2.64
C PRO A 223 1.03 -18.44 2.55
N TRP A 224 1.33 -17.21 2.18
CA TRP A 224 2.70 -16.74 1.96
C TRP A 224 2.99 -15.51 2.81
N THR A 225 3.98 -15.61 3.68
CA THR A 225 4.37 -14.55 4.61
C THR A 225 5.68 -13.90 4.17
N VAL A 226 5.70 -12.59 4.20
CA VAL A 226 6.84 -11.75 3.82
C VAL A 226 7.07 -10.70 4.88
N ASP A 227 8.32 -10.43 5.25
CA ASP A 227 8.69 -9.28 6.08
C ASP A 227 9.07 -8.10 5.19
N LYS A 228 8.19 -7.10 5.14
CA LYS A 228 8.49 -5.82 4.50
C LYS A 228 9.04 -4.87 5.54
N THR A 229 10.26 -4.39 5.32
CA THR A 229 10.92 -3.48 6.24
C THR A 229 10.92 -2.05 5.70
N TYR A 230 10.74 -1.11 6.61
CA TYR A 230 10.79 0.32 6.33
C TYR A 230 11.83 0.97 7.22
N ARG A 231 12.56 1.93 6.68
CA ARG A 231 13.53 2.71 7.44
C ARG A 231 13.05 4.15 7.58
N ARG A 232 13.14 4.68 8.80
CA ARG A 232 12.81 6.08 9.08
C ARG A 232 13.74 7.00 8.28
N ASN A 233 13.17 7.99 7.62
CA ASN A 233 13.92 9.04 6.95
C ASN A 233 14.50 10.00 8.01
N THR A 234 15.82 10.14 8.01
CA THR A 234 16.54 11.01 8.98
C THR A 234 16.58 12.47 8.55
N ASN A 235 16.09 12.81 7.35
CA ASN A 235 15.97 14.20 6.94
C ASN A 235 14.90 14.90 7.79
N ALA A 236 15.27 15.98 8.45
CA ALA A 236 14.35 16.77 9.27
C ALA A 236 13.24 17.46 8.45
N ARG A 237 13.42 17.60 7.16
CA ARG A 237 12.46 18.18 6.22
C ARG A 237 12.36 17.29 4.98
N PRO A 238 11.78 16.09 5.11
CA PRO A 238 11.64 15.18 3.99
C PRO A 238 10.67 15.77 2.98
N ALA A 239 10.99 15.62 1.70
CA ALA A 239 10.04 15.94 0.65
C ALA A 239 8.92 14.89 0.63
N TRP A 240 7.71 15.35 0.33
CA TRP A 240 6.61 14.47 -0.04
C TRP A 240 6.53 14.43 -1.56
N ARG A 241 6.64 13.23 -2.15
CA ARG A 241 6.53 13.11 -3.60
C ARG A 241 5.07 13.05 -4.01
N GLU A 242 4.73 13.91 -4.93
CA GLU A 242 3.46 13.89 -5.64
C GLU A 242 3.66 13.17 -6.97
N PHE A 243 2.70 12.36 -7.35
CA PHE A 243 2.70 11.66 -8.61
C PHE A 243 1.29 11.59 -9.19
N TYR A 244 1.14 12.13 -10.37
CA TYR A 244 -0.08 12.01 -11.15
C TYR A 244 0.15 11.08 -12.32
N CYS A 245 -0.54 9.95 -12.34
CA CYS A 245 -0.59 9.11 -13.51
C CYS A 245 -1.67 9.64 -14.45
N VAL A 246 -1.27 9.96 -15.67
CA VAL A 246 -2.19 10.39 -16.73
C VAL A 246 -2.24 9.28 -17.77
N GLU A 247 -3.44 8.79 -18.08
CA GLU A 247 -3.64 7.87 -19.20
C GLU A 247 -3.08 8.49 -20.48
N GLY A 248 -2.30 7.72 -21.21
CA GLY A 248 -1.55 8.21 -22.37
C GLY A 248 -0.11 8.61 -22.08
N ASN A 249 0.32 8.69 -20.85
CA ASN A 249 1.73 8.88 -20.47
C ASN A 249 2.48 7.52 -20.54
N VAL A 250 2.38 6.85 -21.66
CA VAL A 250 3.03 5.55 -21.86
C VAL A 250 4.38 5.76 -22.48
N ASN A 251 5.41 5.19 -21.85
CA ASN A 251 6.74 5.07 -22.44
C ASN A 251 6.79 3.89 -23.40
N LEU A 252 7.22 4.12 -24.62
CA LEU A 252 7.47 3.07 -25.60
C LEU A 252 8.94 3.04 -25.98
N VAL A 253 9.51 1.85 -25.99
CA VAL A 253 10.85 1.63 -26.50
C VAL A 253 10.76 1.22 -27.96
N ILE A 254 11.34 2.03 -28.85
CA ILE A 254 11.41 1.74 -30.28
C ILE A 254 12.89 1.62 -30.65
N GLY A 255 13.31 0.41 -30.97
CA GLY A 255 14.72 0.10 -31.11
C GLY A 255 15.45 0.20 -29.78
N LYS A 256 16.28 1.24 -29.59
CA LYS A 256 17.02 1.52 -28.35
C LYS A 256 16.59 2.84 -27.70
N GLU A 257 15.55 3.47 -28.23
CA GLU A 257 15.13 4.81 -27.82
C GLU A 257 13.77 4.76 -27.12
N ASN A 258 13.64 5.56 -26.09
CA ASN A 258 12.39 5.74 -25.34
C ASN A 258 11.60 6.91 -25.92
N TYR A 259 10.29 6.76 -26.08
CA TYR A 259 9.36 7.79 -26.50
C TYR A 259 8.16 7.85 -25.56
N PHE A 260 7.62 9.05 -25.34
CA PHE A 260 6.31 9.20 -24.75
C PHE A 260 5.22 9.02 -25.80
N MET A 261 4.16 8.34 -25.47
CA MET A 261 2.94 8.29 -26.28
C MET A 261 1.87 9.17 -25.63
N SER A 262 1.36 10.13 -26.39
CA SER A 262 0.21 10.93 -25.98
C SER A 262 -1.09 10.10 -26.02
N ALA A 263 -2.17 10.62 -25.42
CA ALA A 263 -3.47 9.96 -25.38
C ALA A 263 -4.07 9.70 -26.78
N ASP A 264 -3.71 10.50 -27.77
CA ASP A 264 -4.09 10.36 -29.18
C ASP A 264 -3.12 9.50 -30.00
N GLY A 265 -2.15 8.86 -29.33
CA GLY A 265 -1.21 7.92 -29.95
C GLY A 265 0.00 8.57 -30.64
N LEU A 266 0.24 9.86 -30.42
CA LEU A 266 1.42 10.52 -30.94
C LEU A 266 2.65 10.18 -30.12
N LEU A 267 3.76 9.84 -30.79
CA LEU A 267 5.04 9.56 -30.17
C LEU A 267 5.87 10.84 -30.05
N MET A 268 6.27 11.15 -28.83
CA MET A 268 7.06 12.35 -28.51
C MET A 268 8.43 11.94 -27.98
N PRO A 269 9.51 12.65 -28.40
CA PRO A 269 10.83 12.44 -27.85
C PRO A 269 10.87 12.64 -26.33
N THR A 270 11.64 11.80 -25.62
CA THR A 270 11.89 11.96 -24.18
C THR A 270 13.09 12.84 -23.87
N ARG A 271 13.91 13.16 -24.90
CA ARG A 271 15.11 14.02 -24.79
C ARG A 271 15.10 15.08 -25.88
N LYS A 272 15.64 16.26 -25.57
CA LYS A 272 15.64 17.43 -26.47
C LYS A 272 16.22 17.16 -27.85
N GLU A 273 17.33 16.42 -27.93
CA GLU A 273 18.07 16.15 -29.17
C GLU A 273 17.76 14.76 -29.74
N GLN A 274 16.66 14.15 -29.30
CA GLN A 274 16.31 12.81 -29.77
C GLN A 274 15.70 12.87 -31.16
N ALA A 275 16.16 11.96 -32.03
CA ALA A 275 15.58 11.80 -33.35
C ALA A 275 14.11 11.36 -33.29
N PRO A 276 13.30 11.71 -34.28
CA PRO A 276 11.94 11.17 -34.40
C PRO A 276 11.95 9.63 -34.38
N PRO A 277 10.87 8.99 -33.93
CA PRO A 277 10.81 7.54 -33.86
C PRO A 277 10.90 6.91 -35.26
N ASP A 278 11.70 5.86 -35.39
CA ASP A 278 11.70 5.06 -36.61
C ASP A 278 10.49 4.11 -36.61
N LEU A 279 9.41 4.55 -37.21
CA LEU A 279 8.14 3.83 -37.25
C LEU A 279 8.20 2.47 -37.96
N ARG A 280 9.31 2.16 -38.65
CA ARG A 280 9.53 0.82 -39.25
C ARG A 280 9.56 -0.27 -38.17
N TYR A 281 9.99 0.07 -36.97
CA TYR A 281 10.05 -0.83 -35.81
C TYR A 281 8.79 -0.77 -34.92
N PHE A 282 7.77 -0.01 -35.31
CA PHE A 282 6.56 0.14 -34.53
C PHE A 282 5.45 -0.76 -35.10
N PRO A 283 5.10 -1.87 -34.43
CA PRO A 283 4.25 -2.91 -35.01
C PRO A 283 2.79 -2.48 -35.30
N TRP A 284 2.35 -1.36 -34.73
CA TRP A 284 0.98 -0.85 -34.83
C TRP A 284 0.75 0.05 -36.08
N VAL A 285 1.79 0.42 -36.79
CA VAL A 285 1.71 1.32 -37.97
C VAL A 285 1.57 0.53 -39.27
N LYS A 286 1.42 -0.77 -39.24
CA LYS A 286 1.06 -1.51 -40.46
C LYS A 286 -0.40 -1.25 -40.80
N LYS A 287 -0.60 -0.37 -41.80
CA LYS A 287 -1.86 -0.19 -42.49
C LYS A 287 -2.27 -1.46 -43.22
#